data_01c765846c4500a88c069ee7d6c8b8b7
#
_entry.id   01c765846c4500a88c069ee7d6c8b8b7
#
_cell.length_a   1.000
_cell.length_b   1.000
_cell.length_c   1.000
_cell.angle_alpha   90.00
_cell.angle_beta   90.00
_cell.angle_gamma   90.00
#
_symmetry.space_group_name_H-M   'P 1'
#
loop_
_entity.id
_entity.type
_entity.pdbx_description
1 polymer ?
#
loop_
_entity_poly.entity_id
_entity_poly.type
_entity_poly.pdbx_seq_one_letter_code
_entity_poly.pdbx_strand_id
1 'polypeptide(L)'
;SPKKEEPLYKKDYLRNWLYISPYHLDEANSKVFLNLLKNWKPKFIRGYPSSIFLLSRYAEKFNIKLESLKAIFTASEKLTKDHRQQIETSFGVKVFDHYGQAEITVMIHEWDDHSGLRNLNYYGYPEFLPTENKNIYKLIATNLHNDVMPLIRYDTGDLVEISNESKNSKKPNIKEIYGRSDDFLSHHNGYDMPSVNFYTYFSNIKEVKRFQFIETKSDLELRIQIDEDVDKSSLRNFINDEMLLRFGKKVKIKITNQFIQNHDGKLSAVVKI
;
A
#
# COMPACT_ATOMS: atom_id res chain seq x y z
N SER A 1 -9.33 6.20 -14.58
CA SER A 1 -9.96 4.89 -14.41
C SER A 1 -9.25 3.92 -15.33
N PRO A 2 -8.72 2.79 -14.85
CA PRO A 2 -8.26 1.75 -15.74
C PRO A 2 -9.50 1.17 -16.41
N LYS A 3 -9.77 1.63 -17.65
CA LYS A 3 -10.71 0.94 -18.49
C LYS A 3 -10.18 -0.48 -18.64
N LYS A 4 -11.08 -1.45 -18.67
CA LYS A 4 -10.78 -2.85 -19.00
C LYS A 4 -10.49 -2.96 -20.52
N GLU A 5 -9.63 -2.06 -21.02
CA GLU A 5 -9.18 -2.02 -22.42
C GLU A 5 -7.84 -2.76 -22.47
N GLU A 6 -7.80 -3.84 -23.16
CA GLU A 6 -6.56 -4.54 -23.45
C GLU A 6 -5.66 -3.72 -24.38
N PRO A 7 -4.34 -3.81 -24.20
CA PRO A 7 -3.63 -4.66 -23.25
C PRO A 7 -3.54 -4.03 -21.84
N LEU A 8 -3.73 -4.86 -20.78
CA LEU A 8 -3.60 -4.45 -19.37
C LEU A 8 -2.15 -4.23 -18.93
N TYR A 9 -1.27 -4.01 -19.89
CA TYR A 9 0.14 -3.71 -19.67
C TYR A 9 0.66 -2.73 -20.71
N LYS A 10 1.76 -2.04 -20.39
CA LYS A 10 2.45 -1.11 -21.31
C LYS A 10 3.94 -1.38 -21.30
N LYS A 11 4.55 -1.44 -22.49
CA LYS A 11 6.00 -1.56 -22.67
C LYS A 11 6.58 -0.17 -22.95
N ASP A 12 7.61 0.21 -22.19
CA ASP A 12 8.42 1.39 -22.43
C ASP A 12 9.83 0.91 -22.80
N TYR A 13 10.10 0.85 -24.08
CA TYR A 13 11.38 0.35 -24.59
C TYR A 13 12.55 1.33 -24.34
N LEU A 14 12.25 2.64 -24.23
CA LEU A 14 13.29 3.64 -23.96
C LEU A 14 13.86 3.49 -22.55
N ARG A 15 12.99 3.25 -21.56
CA ARG A 15 13.38 3.04 -20.16
C ARG A 15 13.60 1.57 -19.83
N ASN A 16 13.33 0.67 -20.75
CA ASN A 16 13.31 -0.78 -20.52
C ASN A 16 12.37 -1.16 -19.35
N TRP A 17 11.17 -0.58 -19.33
CA TRP A 17 10.18 -0.80 -18.31
C TRP A 17 8.94 -1.52 -18.88
N LEU A 18 8.41 -2.42 -18.06
CA LEU A 18 7.14 -3.09 -18.30
C LEU A 18 6.19 -2.72 -17.18
N TYR A 19 5.15 -1.96 -17.53
CA TYR A 19 4.07 -1.62 -16.60
C TYR A 19 2.97 -2.68 -16.69
N ILE A 20 2.54 -3.18 -15.54
CA ILE A 20 1.44 -4.14 -15.41
C ILE A 20 0.38 -3.52 -14.50
N SER A 21 -0.88 -3.64 -14.88
CA SER A 21 -1.99 -3.12 -14.08
C SER A 21 -2.16 -3.92 -12.79
N PRO A 22 -1.99 -3.31 -11.59
CA PRO A 22 -2.20 -3.98 -10.32
C PRO A 22 -3.69 -4.26 -10.03
N TYR A 23 -4.59 -3.59 -10.73
CA TYR A 23 -6.04 -3.67 -10.53
C TYR A 23 -6.70 -4.87 -11.22
N HIS A 24 -5.98 -5.51 -12.13
CA HIS A 24 -6.49 -6.60 -12.94
C HIS A 24 -5.76 -7.92 -12.67
N LEU A 25 -5.35 -8.12 -11.42
CA LEU A 25 -4.66 -9.33 -10.96
C LEU A 25 -5.67 -10.43 -10.56
N ASP A 26 -6.49 -10.86 -11.49
CA ASP A 26 -7.26 -12.10 -11.38
C ASP A 26 -6.44 -13.31 -11.87
N GLU A 27 -7.00 -14.49 -11.80
CA GLU A 27 -6.31 -15.73 -12.17
C GLU A 27 -5.90 -15.75 -13.65
N ALA A 28 -6.79 -15.36 -14.55
CA ALA A 28 -6.58 -15.39 -16.00
C ALA A 28 -5.49 -14.37 -16.41
N ASN A 29 -5.64 -13.13 -15.97
CA ASN A 29 -4.71 -12.05 -16.26
C ASN A 29 -3.34 -12.28 -15.61
N SER A 30 -3.31 -12.79 -14.38
CA SER A 30 -2.05 -13.10 -13.69
C SER A 30 -1.22 -14.14 -14.41
N LYS A 31 -1.85 -15.14 -15.03
CA LYS A 31 -1.15 -16.10 -15.89
C LYS A 31 -0.52 -15.42 -17.11
N VAL A 32 -1.24 -14.50 -17.74
CA VAL A 32 -0.73 -13.70 -18.87
C VAL A 32 0.44 -12.83 -18.42
N PHE A 33 0.31 -12.13 -17.29
CA PHE A 33 1.35 -11.25 -16.75
C PHE A 33 2.62 -12.02 -16.36
N LEU A 34 2.48 -13.18 -15.73
CA LEU A 34 3.62 -14.02 -15.37
C LEU A 34 4.38 -14.54 -16.60
N ASN A 35 3.67 -14.96 -17.64
CA ASN A 35 4.30 -15.34 -18.90
C ASN A 35 4.98 -14.15 -19.60
N LEU A 36 4.35 -12.97 -19.53
CA LEU A 36 4.93 -11.74 -20.05
C LEU A 36 6.23 -11.38 -19.30
N LEU A 37 6.23 -11.47 -17.97
CA LEU A 37 7.42 -11.25 -17.13
C LEU A 37 8.52 -12.27 -17.41
N LYS A 38 8.16 -13.55 -17.56
CA LYS A 38 9.10 -14.61 -17.93
C LYS A 38 9.81 -14.33 -19.26
N ASN A 39 9.07 -13.82 -20.25
CA ASN A 39 9.62 -13.46 -21.56
C ASN A 39 10.40 -12.15 -21.55
N TRP A 40 9.96 -11.16 -20.74
CA TRP A 40 10.62 -9.86 -20.58
C TRP A 40 11.94 -9.97 -19.81
N LYS A 41 12.07 -10.97 -18.94
CA LYS A 41 13.24 -11.23 -18.09
C LYS A 41 13.66 -10.03 -17.23
N PRO A 42 12.76 -9.45 -16.41
CA PRO A 42 13.13 -8.32 -15.57
C PRO A 42 14.17 -8.73 -14.52
N LYS A 43 15.09 -7.83 -14.20
CA LYS A 43 16.00 -7.99 -13.05
C LYS A 43 15.33 -7.58 -11.75
N PHE A 44 14.37 -6.67 -11.82
CA PHE A 44 13.70 -6.09 -10.66
C PHE A 44 12.19 -5.98 -10.92
N ILE A 45 11.41 -6.18 -9.88
CA ILE A 45 9.98 -5.85 -9.85
C ILE A 45 9.78 -4.78 -8.78
N ARG A 46 8.97 -3.75 -9.09
CA ARG A 46 8.53 -2.75 -8.13
C ARG A 46 7.01 -2.68 -8.13
N GLY A 47 6.40 -2.64 -6.95
CA GLY A 47 4.94 -2.53 -6.86
C GLY A 47 4.43 -2.51 -5.43
N TYR A 48 3.11 -2.58 -5.31
CA TYR A 48 2.45 -2.67 -4.02
C TYR A 48 2.66 -4.06 -3.39
N PRO A 49 2.93 -4.14 -2.08
CA PRO A 49 3.03 -5.42 -1.37
C PRO A 49 1.87 -6.38 -1.67
N SER A 50 0.63 -5.90 -1.60
CA SER A 50 -0.57 -6.70 -1.87
C SER A 50 -0.62 -7.26 -3.29
N SER A 51 -0.24 -6.44 -4.27
CA SER A 51 -0.26 -6.85 -5.68
C SER A 51 0.82 -7.88 -6.00
N ILE A 52 2.02 -7.67 -5.46
CA ILE A 52 3.14 -8.62 -5.65
C ILE A 52 2.87 -9.92 -4.90
N PHE A 53 2.28 -9.84 -3.70
CA PHE A 53 1.84 -11.01 -2.95
C PHE A 53 0.82 -11.86 -3.75
N LEU A 54 -0.18 -11.22 -4.34
CA LEU A 54 -1.16 -11.92 -5.15
C LEU A 54 -0.52 -12.57 -6.38
N LEU A 55 0.37 -11.83 -7.05
CA LEU A 55 1.11 -12.34 -8.20
C LEU A 55 2.00 -13.53 -7.82
N SER A 56 2.61 -13.50 -6.62
CA SER A 56 3.45 -14.60 -6.12
C SER A 56 2.66 -15.88 -5.90
N ARG A 57 1.44 -15.78 -5.36
CA ARG A 57 0.54 -16.93 -5.19
C ARG A 57 0.15 -17.56 -6.55
N TYR A 58 -0.10 -16.73 -7.56
CA TYR A 58 -0.37 -17.25 -8.90
C TYR A 58 0.88 -17.83 -9.56
N ALA A 59 2.07 -17.27 -9.27
CA ALA A 59 3.33 -17.87 -9.74
C ALA A 59 3.53 -19.29 -9.22
N GLU A 60 3.24 -19.53 -7.94
CA GLU A 60 3.23 -20.89 -7.37
C GLU A 60 2.16 -21.78 -8.00
N LYS A 61 0.91 -21.28 -8.06
CA LYS A 61 -0.22 -22.04 -8.63
C LYS A 61 0.06 -22.52 -10.06
N PHE A 62 0.70 -21.68 -10.88
CA PHE A 62 1.02 -22.02 -12.28
C PHE A 62 2.43 -22.60 -12.46
N ASN A 63 3.18 -22.76 -11.39
CA ASN A 63 4.58 -23.22 -11.41
C ASN A 63 5.45 -22.40 -12.38
N ILE A 64 5.29 -21.06 -12.36
CA ILE A 64 6.04 -20.13 -13.21
C ILE A 64 7.16 -19.50 -12.38
N LYS A 65 8.40 -19.74 -12.79
CA LYS A 65 9.61 -19.13 -12.18
C LYS A 65 10.12 -17.96 -13.01
N LEU A 66 10.59 -16.92 -12.33
CA LEU A 66 11.20 -15.72 -12.92
C LEU A 66 12.70 -15.71 -12.65
N GLU A 67 13.45 -16.56 -13.33
CA GLU A 67 14.88 -16.83 -13.07
C GLU A 67 15.79 -15.59 -13.22
N SER A 68 15.35 -14.60 -13.99
CA SER A 68 16.13 -13.35 -14.19
C SER A 68 16.05 -12.37 -13.01
N LEU A 69 15.08 -12.59 -12.12
CA LEU A 69 14.79 -11.66 -11.02
C LEU A 69 15.93 -11.68 -9.99
N LYS A 70 16.32 -10.50 -9.53
CA LYS A 70 17.37 -10.31 -8.52
C LYS A 70 16.88 -9.76 -7.20
N ALA A 71 15.86 -8.89 -7.26
CA ALA A 71 15.23 -8.32 -6.08
C ALA A 71 13.82 -7.79 -6.42
N ILE A 72 13.03 -7.61 -5.38
CA ILE A 72 11.70 -7.00 -5.43
C ILE A 72 11.68 -5.79 -4.52
N PHE A 73 11.08 -4.69 -4.98
CA PHE A 73 10.93 -3.46 -4.21
C PHE A 73 9.44 -3.19 -3.97
N THR A 74 9.08 -3.04 -2.70
CA THR A 74 7.71 -2.72 -2.29
C THR A 74 7.61 -1.29 -1.80
N ALA A 75 6.45 -0.66 -1.98
CA ALA A 75 6.17 0.68 -1.49
C ALA A 75 4.67 0.96 -1.38
N SER A 76 4.32 2.06 -0.72
CA SER A 76 2.97 2.65 -0.64
C SER A 76 1.93 1.86 0.16
N GLU A 77 2.27 0.68 0.60
CA GLU A 77 1.47 -0.16 1.50
C GLU A 77 2.38 -0.78 2.55
N LYS A 78 1.82 -1.18 3.68
CA LYS A 78 2.58 -1.91 4.69
C LYS A 78 2.96 -3.30 4.19
N LEU A 79 4.24 -3.60 4.14
CA LEU A 79 4.74 -4.94 3.88
C LEU A 79 4.66 -5.79 5.17
N THR A 80 3.74 -6.74 5.21
CA THR A 80 3.62 -7.65 6.36
C THR A 80 4.66 -8.76 6.29
N LYS A 81 4.93 -9.41 7.42
CA LYS A 81 5.84 -10.57 7.48
C LYS A 81 5.36 -11.70 6.57
N ASP A 82 4.05 -11.97 6.57
CA ASP A 82 3.46 -13.03 5.74
C ASP A 82 3.58 -12.71 4.25
N HIS A 83 3.32 -11.44 3.85
CA HIS A 83 3.50 -11.01 2.46
C HIS A 83 4.95 -11.17 2.03
N ARG A 84 5.89 -10.69 2.85
CA ARG A 84 7.33 -10.83 2.59
C ARG A 84 7.73 -12.28 2.40
N GLN A 85 7.37 -13.14 3.36
CA GLN A 85 7.72 -14.56 3.33
C GLN A 85 7.17 -15.24 2.08
N GLN A 86 5.90 -15.01 1.75
CA GLN A 86 5.27 -15.58 0.57
C GLN A 86 5.96 -15.12 -0.71
N ILE A 87 6.23 -13.84 -0.86
CA ILE A 87 6.87 -13.26 -2.05
C ILE A 87 8.29 -13.82 -2.21
N GLU A 88 9.08 -13.80 -1.14
CA GLU A 88 10.47 -14.30 -1.16
C GLU A 88 10.54 -15.79 -1.45
N THR A 89 9.64 -16.59 -0.87
CA THR A 89 9.57 -18.04 -1.14
C THR A 89 9.21 -18.32 -2.59
N SER A 90 8.19 -17.65 -3.12
CA SER A 90 7.69 -17.90 -4.48
C SER A 90 8.69 -17.50 -5.58
N PHE A 91 9.33 -16.34 -5.40
CA PHE A 91 10.24 -15.80 -6.43
C PHE A 91 11.72 -16.11 -6.17
N GLY A 92 12.07 -16.60 -4.98
CA GLY A 92 13.45 -16.96 -4.63
C GLY A 92 14.40 -15.76 -4.52
N VAL A 93 13.89 -14.56 -4.26
CA VAL A 93 14.66 -13.33 -4.15
C VAL A 93 14.22 -12.50 -2.95
N LYS A 94 15.10 -11.62 -2.47
CA LYS A 94 14.80 -10.73 -1.34
C LYS A 94 13.85 -9.60 -1.74
N VAL A 95 12.98 -9.21 -0.78
CA VAL A 95 12.11 -8.04 -0.87
C VAL A 95 12.72 -6.90 -0.07
N PHE A 96 12.77 -5.72 -0.67
CA PHE A 96 13.21 -4.48 -0.05
C PHE A 96 12.04 -3.51 0.05
N ASP A 97 11.69 -3.13 1.28
CA ASP A 97 10.61 -2.19 1.50
C ASP A 97 11.09 -0.75 1.47
N HIS A 98 10.22 0.14 1.02
CA HIS A 98 10.53 1.55 0.83
C HIS A 98 9.32 2.42 1.19
N TYR A 99 9.58 3.45 1.96
CA TYR A 99 8.63 4.50 2.29
C TYR A 99 9.04 5.81 1.65
N GLY A 100 8.07 6.51 1.13
CA GLY A 100 8.19 7.86 0.59
C GLY A 100 6.82 8.50 0.42
N GLN A 101 6.80 9.78 0.16
CA GLN A 101 5.58 10.58 0.01
C GLN A 101 5.59 11.31 -1.33
N ALA A 102 4.40 11.68 -1.81
CA ALA A 102 4.24 12.51 -3.01
C ALA A 102 4.84 13.91 -2.83
N GLU A 103 4.91 14.41 -1.58
CA GLU A 103 5.50 15.67 -1.18
C GLU A 103 7.03 15.70 -1.27
N ILE A 104 7.67 14.56 -1.52
CA ILE A 104 9.13 14.42 -1.71
C ILE A 104 9.91 14.96 -0.50
N THR A 105 9.46 14.63 0.71
CA THR A 105 10.09 15.14 1.94
C THR A 105 11.19 14.23 2.47
N VAL A 106 10.95 12.92 2.49
CA VAL A 106 11.93 11.90 2.92
C VAL A 106 11.83 10.66 2.05
N MET A 107 12.91 9.90 2.01
CA MET A 107 12.97 8.55 1.44
C MET A 107 13.62 7.62 2.45
N ILE A 108 12.85 6.64 2.90
CA ILE A 108 13.25 5.68 3.93
C ILE A 108 13.13 4.28 3.32
N HIS A 109 14.17 3.47 3.42
CA HIS A 109 14.18 2.15 2.78
C HIS A 109 15.03 1.14 3.53
N GLU A 110 14.81 -0.12 3.26
CA GLU A 110 15.66 -1.21 3.73
C GLU A 110 16.98 -1.25 2.96
N TRP A 111 18.01 -1.75 3.65
CA TRP A 111 19.33 -2.05 3.10
C TRP A 111 19.54 -3.56 3.01
N ASP A 112 20.64 -3.97 2.44
CA ASP A 112 20.98 -5.39 2.21
C ASP A 112 21.00 -6.23 3.48
N ASP A 113 21.28 -5.62 4.63
CA ASP A 113 21.31 -6.25 5.93
C ASP A 113 19.91 -6.52 6.54
N HIS A 114 18.85 -5.96 5.97
CA HIS A 114 17.47 -6.04 6.45
C HIS A 114 17.31 -5.74 7.97
N SER A 115 18.19 -4.90 8.52
CA SER A 115 18.20 -4.56 9.96
C SER A 115 17.21 -3.46 10.33
N GLY A 116 16.29 -3.14 9.44
CA GLY A 116 15.29 -2.06 9.54
C GLY A 116 15.41 -1.05 8.41
N LEU A 117 14.60 -0.01 8.52
CA LEU A 117 14.51 1.04 7.52
C LEU A 117 15.39 2.23 7.91
N ARG A 118 16.06 2.82 6.95
CA ARG A 118 16.95 3.97 7.15
C ARG A 118 16.65 5.09 6.18
N ASN A 119 16.68 6.33 6.67
CA ASN A 119 16.49 7.49 5.82
C ASN A 119 17.69 7.73 4.89
N LEU A 120 17.39 8.14 3.69
CA LEU A 120 18.35 8.64 2.72
C LEU A 120 18.63 10.14 3.00
N ASN A 121 19.63 10.41 3.83
CA ASN A 121 19.85 11.74 4.43
C ASN A 121 20.13 12.87 3.43
N TYR A 122 20.58 12.55 2.23
CA TYR A 122 20.75 13.55 1.17
C TYR A 122 19.45 13.85 0.42
N TYR A 123 18.41 13.02 0.60
CA TYR A 123 17.11 13.21 -0.04
C TYR A 123 16.22 14.16 0.77
N GLY A 124 16.20 13.99 2.08
CA GLY A 124 15.42 14.80 2.98
C GLY A 124 15.81 14.58 4.43
N TYR A 125 15.43 15.49 5.29
CA TYR A 125 15.78 15.49 6.70
C TYR A 125 14.56 15.09 7.56
N PRO A 126 14.57 13.92 8.20
CA PRO A 126 13.53 13.49 9.13
C PRO A 126 13.80 14.00 10.53
N GLU A 127 12.74 14.40 11.23
CA GLU A 127 12.71 14.65 12.67
C GLU A 127 11.68 13.69 13.30
N PHE A 128 11.98 13.18 14.49
CA PHE A 128 11.14 12.24 15.20
C PHE A 128 10.63 12.89 16.49
N LEU A 129 9.37 13.33 16.48
CA LEU A 129 8.76 13.95 17.65
C LEU A 129 8.13 12.89 18.55
N PRO A 130 8.49 12.84 19.86
CA PRO A 130 7.94 11.88 20.79
C PRO A 130 6.41 11.94 20.85
N THR A 131 5.79 10.76 21.04
CA THR A 131 4.37 10.65 21.39
C THR A 131 4.24 10.15 22.84
N GLU A 132 3.02 10.01 23.33
CA GLU A 132 2.74 9.40 24.63
C GLU A 132 3.18 7.92 24.67
N ASN A 133 3.22 7.26 23.52
CA ASN A 133 3.65 5.87 23.40
C ASN A 133 5.19 5.77 23.31
N LYS A 134 5.77 4.96 24.19
CA LYS A 134 7.21 4.73 24.20
C LYS A 134 7.69 4.16 22.87
N ASN A 135 8.76 4.75 22.31
CA ASN A 135 9.39 4.40 21.04
C ASN A 135 8.58 4.71 19.77
N ILE A 136 7.38 5.28 19.89
CA ILE A 136 6.58 5.75 18.75
C ILE A 136 6.76 7.26 18.63
N TYR A 137 7.00 7.72 17.41
CA TYR A 137 7.30 9.09 17.08
C TYR A 137 6.43 9.55 15.91
N LYS A 138 6.05 10.83 15.91
CA LYS A 138 5.55 11.48 14.71
C LYS A 138 6.73 11.75 13.78
N LEU A 139 6.55 11.46 12.50
CA LEU A 139 7.53 11.77 11.47
C LEU A 139 7.28 13.18 10.94
N ILE A 140 8.20 14.07 11.25
CA ILE A 140 8.27 15.41 10.67
C ILE A 140 9.38 15.40 9.63
N ALA A 141 9.20 16.09 8.52
CA ALA A 141 10.15 16.00 7.43
C ALA A 141 10.40 17.34 6.72
N THR A 142 11.65 17.57 6.36
CA THR A 142 12.07 18.72 5.55
C THR A 142 12.63 18.22 4.24
N ASN A 143 12.09 18.67 3.10
CA ASN A 143 12.65 18.34 1.80
C ASN A 143 13.92 19.16 1.50
N LEU A 144 14.84 18.55 0.73
CA LEU A 144 16.11 19.21 0.37
C LEU A 144 16.25 19.47 -1.13
N HIS A 145 15.31 19.00 -1.96
CA HIS A 145 15.40 19.02 -3.41
C HIS A 145 14.12 19.47 -4.13
N ASN A 146 13.16 20.02 -3.40
CA ASN A 146 11.92 20.50 -4.00
C ASN A 146 11.85 22.02 -3.89
N ASP A 147 12.48 22.71 -4.80
CA ASP A 147 12.54 24.18 -4.81
C ASP A 147 11.18 24.81 -5.19
N VAL A 148 10.30 24.07 -5.84
CA VAL A 148 8.97 24.56 -6.24
C VAL A 148 7.99 24.56 -5.07
N MET A 149 8.12 23.57 -4.18
CA MET A 149 7.31 23.44 -2.97
C MET A 149 8.24 23.09 -1.79
N PRO A 150 8.97 24.10 -1.24
CA PRO A 150 9.85 23.86 -0.12
C PRO A 150 9.02 23.61 1.14
N LEU A 151 9.07 22.38 1.64
CA LEU A 151 8.40 21.95 2.86
C LEU A 151 9.43 21.86 3.98
N ILE A 152 9.34 22.76 4.94
CA ILE A 152 10.22 22.81 6.12
C ILE A 152 9.41 22.34 7.32
N ARG A 153 9.90 21.29 8.01
CA ARG A 153 9.24 20.68 9.18
C ARG A 153 7.77 20.32 8.93
N TYR A 154 7.54 19.70 7.76
CA TYR A 154 6.22 19.22 7.35
C TYR A 154 5.80 18.04 8.23
N ASP A 155 4.63 18.14 8.87
CA ASP A 155 4.02 17.01 9.57
C ASP A 155 3.45 16.04 8.53
N THR A 156 4.08 14.89 8.38
CA THR A 156 3.66 13.88 7.42
C THR A 156 2.34 13.22 7.81
N GLY A 157 1.96 13.34 9.08
CA GLY A 157 0.85 12.61 9.68
C GLY A 157 1.16 11.14 9.97
N ASP A 158 2.38 10.67 9.67
CA ASP A 158 2.76 9.28 9.84
C ASP A 158 3.47 9.03 11.18
N LEU A 159 3.22 7.86 11.75
CA LEU A 159 3.86 7.38 12.97
C LEU A 159 4.92 6.33 12.62
N VAL A 160 6.05 6.41 13.33
CA VAL A 160 7.16 5.47 13.16
C VAL A 160 7.62 4.92 14.51
N GLU A 161 8.07 3.67 14.52
CA GLU A 161 8.76 3.07 15.65
C GLU A 161 10.26 3.09 15.41
N ILE A 162 11.03 3.62 16.37
CA ILE A 162 12.48 3.64 16.31
C ILE A 162 13.01 2.46 17.11
N SER A 163 14.02 1.77 16.57
CA SER A 163 14.73 0.70 17.28
C SER A 163 15.40 1.24 18.55
N ASN A 164 15.21 0.53 19.65
CA ASN A 164 15.83 0.90 20.95
C ASN A 164 17.35 1.04 20.86
N GLU A 165 18.00 0.21 20.04
CA GLU A 165 19.45 0.18 19.86
C GLU A 165 19.99 1.45 19.20
N SER A 166 19.18 2.09 18.38
CA SER A 166 19.58 3.28 17.61
C SER A 166 18.91 4.59 18.08
N LYS A 167 18.12 4.55 19.15
CA LYS A 167 17.31 5.68 19.63
C LYS A 167 18.11 6.97 19.86
N ASN A 168 19.35 6.86 20.32
CA ASN A 168 20.25 7.98 20.57
C ASN A 168 21.18 8.29 19.40
N SER A 169 21.01 7.61 18.27
CA SER A 169 21.78 7.84 17.07
C SER A 169 21.28 9.08 16.33
N LYS A 170 22.20 9.83 15.70
CA LYS A 170 21.84 10.90 14.74
C LYS A 170 21.14 10.34 13.49
N LYS A 171 21.20 9.03 13.26
CA LYS A 171 20.58 8.31 12.14
C LYS A 171 19.90 7.06 12.71
N PRO A 172 18.74 7.22 13.36
CA PRO A 172 18.10 6.09 13.97
C PRO A 172 17.57 5.10 12.93
N ASN A 173 17.63 3.83 13.28
CA ASN A 173 16.99 2.76 12.54
C ASN A 173 15.49 2.80 12.84
N ILE A 174 14.69 2.91 11.81
CA ILE A 174 13.24 2.85 11.89
C ILE A 174 12.86 1.37 11.81
N LYS A 175 12.26 0.87 12.89
CA LYS A 175 11.84 -0.52 12.99
C LYS A 175 10.58 -0.77 12.20
N GLU A 176 9.65 0.18 12.24
CA GLU A 176 8.35 0.07 11.59
C GLU A 176 7.77 1.45 11.26
N ILE A 177 7.03 1.53 10.17
CA ILE A 177 6.22 2.68 9.79
C ILE A 177 4.76 2.25 9.91
N TYR A 178 4.04 2.93 10.80
CA TYR A 178 2.62 2.62 11.05
C TYR A 178 1.69 3.29 10.05
N GLY A 179 2.17 4.34 9.33
CA GLY A 179 1.36 5.18 8.45
C GLY A 179 0.56 6.23 9.24
N ARG A 180 -0.48 6.81 8.64
CA ARG A 180 -1.20 7.97 9.19
C ARG A 180 -1.92 7.65 10.48
N SER A 181 -1.78 8.53 11.46
CA SER A 181 -2.36 8.38 12.79
C SER A 181 -3.89 8.32 12.83
N ASP A 182 -4.54 8.83 11.78
CA ASP A 182 -5.96 9.16 11.82
C ASP A 182 -6.86 8.22 11.03
N ASP A 183 -6.30 7.31 10.21
CA ASP A 183 -7.12 6.69 9.18
C ASP A 183 -6.63 5.27 8.81
N PHE A 184 -6.79 4.34 9.75
CA PHE A 184 -6.42 2.93 9.57
C PHE A 184 -7.63 2.02 9.70
N LEU A 185 -7.68 0.99 8.86
CA LEU A 185 -8.56 -0.15 9.03
C LEU A 185 -7.76 -1.32 9.61
N SER A 186 -8.23 -1.88 10.73
CA SER A 186 -7.57 -3.03 11.34
C SER A 186 -7.76 -4.30 10.50
N HIS A 187 -6.65 -4.94 10.13
CA HIS A 187 -6.67 -6.18 9.36
C HIS A 187 -6.87 -7.39 10.29
N HIS A 188 -7.44 -8.49 9.77
CA HIS A 188 -7.67 -9.72 10.55
C HIS A 188 -6.39 -10.34 11.12
N ASN A 189 -5.24 -10.11 10.49
CA ASN A 189 -3.92 -10.58 10.94
C ASN A 189 -3.27 -9.64 11.97
N GLY A 190 -3.99 -8.64 12.51
CA GLY A 190 -3.52 -7.76 13.56
C GLY A 190 -2.60 -6.62 13.11
N TYR A 191 -2.55 -6.31 11.82
CA TYR A 191 -1.90 -5.08 11.35
C TYR A 191 -2.94 -4.06 10.87
N ASP A 192 -2.57 -2.79 10.92
CA ASP A 192 -3.42 -1.70 10.47
C ASP A 192 -3.12 -1.34 9.01
N MET A 193 -4.18 -1.18 8.21
CA MET A 193 -4.07 -0.83 6.80
C MET A 193 -4.40 0.64 6.57
N PRO A 194 -3.48 1.43 5.99
CA PRO A 194 -3.71 2.85 5.74
C PRO A 194 -4.87 3.11 4.77
N SER A 195 -5.64 4.16 5.02
CA SER A 195 -6.78 4.55 4.20
C SER A 195 -6.43 4.86 2.74
N VAL A 196 -5.20 5.32 2.47
CA VAL A 196 -4.73 5.61 1.12
C VAL A 196 -4.89 4.43 0.16
N ASN A 197 -4.74 3.19 0.68
CA ASN A 197 -4.89 1.99 -0.13
C ASN A 197 -6.33 1.80 -0.58
N PHE A 198 -7.29 2.17 0.26
CA PHE A 198 -8.70 2.13 -0.07
C PHE A 198 -9.09 3.24 -1.05
N TYR A 199 -8.54 4.44 -0.93
CA TYR A 199 -8.77 5.50 -1.91
C TYR A 199 -8.34 5.06 -3.29
N THR A 200 -7.14 4.50 -3.41
CA THR A 200 -6.62 3.99 -4.68
C THR A 200 -7.50 2.87 -5.23
N TYR A 201 -7.97 1.96 -4.38
CA TYR A 201 -8.84 0.87 -4.80
C TYR A 201 -10.22 1.37 -5.25
N PHE A 202 -10.94 2.14 -4.41
CA PHE A 202 -12.30 2.58 -4.72
C PHE A 202 -12.38 3.64 -5.81
N SER A 203 -11.35 4.46 -6.02
CA SER A 203 -11.30 5.40 -7.15
C SER A 203 -11.31 4.70 -8.52
N ASN A 204 -10.97 3.42 -8.56
CA ASN A 204 -10.98 2.62 -9.78
C ASN A 204 -12.29 1.84 -10.01
N ILE A 205 -13.21 1.84 -9.05
CA ILE A 205 -14.54 1.29 -9.21
C ILE A 205 -15.46 2.43 -9.66
N LYS A 206 -15.77 2.48 -10.96
CA LYS A 206 -16.51 3.60 -11.58
C LYS A 206 -17.86 3.85 -10.92
N GLU A 207 -18.48 2.78 -10.48
CA GLU A 207 -19.79 2.77 -9.84
C GLU A 207 -19.76 3.39 -8.44
N VAL A 208 -18.58 3.48 -7.81
CA VAL A 208 -18.44 4.03 -6.45
C VAL A 208 -17.99 5.48 -6.51
N LYS A 209 -18.88 6.39 -6.14
CA LYS A 209 -18.60 7.84 -6.05
C LYS A 209 -17.89 8.21 -4.74
N ARG A 210 -18.25 7.51 -3.67
CA ARG A 210 -17.74 7.78 -2.32
C ARG A 210 -17.74 6.50 -1.51
N PHE A 211 -16.80 6.38 -0.58
CA PHE A 211 -16.76 5.27 0.37
C PHE A 211 -16.36 5.76 1.76
N GLN A 212 -16.71 4.98 2.78
CA GLN A 212 -16.29 5.15 4.17
C GLN A 212 -16.41 3.82 4.90
N PHE A 213 -15.36 3.43 5.59
CA PHE A 213 -15.39 2.33 6.54
C PHE A 213 -15.82 2.81 7.91
N ILE A 214 -16.67 2.02 8.57
CA ILE A 214 -16.99 2.21 9.97
C ILE A 214 -16.58 0.93 10.69
N GLU A 215 -15.56 1.06 11.52
CA GLU A 215 -15.02 -0.03 12.32
C GLU A 215 -15.52 0.09 13.73
N THR A 216 -16.20 -0.96 14.20
CA THR A 216 -16.58 -1.16 15.62
C THR A 216 -15.73 -2.27 16.20
N LYS A 217 -15.84 -2.53 17.50
CA LYS A 217 -15.10 -3.64 18.15
C LYS A 217 -15.41 -5.01 17.55
N SER A 218 -16.61 -5.20 16.99
CA SER A 218 -17.08 -6.49 16.47
C SER A 218 -17.31 -6.53 14.97
N ASP A 219 -17.59 -5.38 14.34
CA ASP A 219 -18.08 -5.31 12.96
C ASP A 219 -17.30 -4.31 12.11
N LEU A 220 -17.28 -4.58 10.81
CA LEU A 220 -16.79 -3.68 9.79
C LEU A 220 -17.89 -3.39 8.78
N GLU A 221 -18.36 -2.15 8.74
CA GLU A 221 -19.32 -1.66 7.75
C GLU A 221 -18.58 -0.83 6.69
N LEU A 222 -18.88 -1.08 5.43
CA LEU A 222 -18.46 -0.25 4.30
C LEU A 222 -19.67 0.51 3.77
N ARG A 223 -19.69 1.82 3.92
CA ARG A 223 -20.65 2.71 3.28
C ARG A 223 -20.16 3.11 1.92
N ILE A 224 -21.00 2.98 0.91
CA ILE A 224 -20.69 3.43 -0.45
C ILE A 224 -21.85 4.27 -1.01
N GLN A 225 -21.49 5.30 -1.75
CA GLN A 225 -22.40 6.06 -2.61
C GLN A 225 -22.19 5.63 -4.04
N ILE A 226 -23.26 5.27 -4.73
CA ILE A 226 -23.24 4.79 -6.12
C ILE A 226 -24.28 5.54 -6.96
N ASP A 227 -24.21 5.39 -8.29
CA ASP A 227 -25.26 5.84 -9.20
C ASP A 227 -26.52 4.96 -9.08
N GLU A 228 -27.67 5.49 -9.51
CA GLU A 228 -28.98 4.82 -9.36
C GLU A 228 -29.09 3.58 -10.24
N ASP A 229 -28.45 3.57 -11.41
CA ASP A 229 -28.56 2.53 -12.45
C ASP A 229 -27.61 1.33 -12.24
N VAL A 230 -26.93 1.25 -11.08
CA VAL A 230 -25.94 0.20 -10.82
C VAL A 230 -26.60 -1.06 -10.26
N ASP A 231 -26.21 -2.22 -10.79
CA ASP A 231 -26.60 -3.51 -10.19
C ASP A 231 -25.93 -3.68 -8.80
N LYS A 232 -26.74 -3.41 -7.78
CA LYS A 232 -26.32 -3.42 -6.37
C LYS A 232 -25.86 -4.79 -5.91
N SER A 233 -26.41 -5.87 -6.47
CA SER A 233 -26.08 -7.23 -6.06
C SER A 233 -24.73 -7.67 -6.59
N SER A 234 -24.48 -7.48 -7.88
CA SER A 234 -23.19 -7.76 -8.51
C SER A 234 -22.08 -6.92 -7.91
N LEU A 235 -22.31 -5.61 -7.67
CA LEU A 235 -21.32 -4.74 -7.06
C LEU A 235 -20.96 -5.16 -5.62
N ARG A 236 -21.96 -5.57 -4.80
CA ARG A 236 -21.71 -6.05 -3.45
C ARG A 236 -20.86 -7.32 -3.43
N ASN A 237 -21.18 -8.28 -4.29
CA ASN A 237 -20.40 -9.52 -4.40
C ASN A 237 -18.96 -9.22 -4.83
N PHE A 238 -18.80 -8.43 -5.88
CA PHE A 238 -17.48 -8.01 -6.36
C PHE A 238 -16.65 -7.34 -5.26
N ILE A 239 -17.21 -6.35 -4.54
CA ILE A 239 -16.49 -5.66 -3.47
C ILE A 239 -16.13 -6.63 -2.32
N ASN A 240 -17.04 -7.52 -1.92
CA ASN A 240 -16.77 -8.48 -0.85
C ASN A 240 -15.67 -9.48 -1.22
N ASP A 241 -15.67 -9.97 -2.45
CA ASP A 241 -14.65 -10.90 -2.94
C ASP A 241 -13.27 -10.21 -2.98
N GLU A 242 -13.21 -8.99 -3.46
CA GLU A 242 -12.00 -8.18 -3.49
C GLU A 242 -11.51 -7.82 -2.07
N MET A 243 -12.42 -7.44 -1.16
CA MET A 243 -12.07 -7.16 0.24
C MET A 243 -11.52 -8.40 0.93
N LEU A 244 -12.14 -9.57 0.70
CA LEU A 244 -11.62 -10.82 1.23
C LEU A 244 -10.27 -11.19 0.64
N LEU A 245 -10.11 -11.04 -0.67
CA LEU A 245 -8.89 -11.42 -1.39
C LEU A 245 -7.69 -10.52 -1.01
N ARG A 246 -7.90 -9.20 -0.97
CA ARG A 246 -6.81 -8.21 -0.79
C ARG A 246 -6.58 -7.84 0.66
N PHE A 247 -7.64 -7.82 1.46
CA PHE A 247 -7.62 -7.29 2.81
C PHE A 247 -7.99 -8.32 3.89
N GLY A 248 -8.33 -9.56 3.46
CA GLY A 248 -8.63 -10.66 4.37
C GLY A 248 -9.90 -10.48 5.20
N LYS A 249 -10.75 -9.49 4.89
CA LYS A 249 -12.00 -9.20 5.62
C LYS A 249 -13.21 -9.16 4.69
N LYS A 250 -14.31 -9.79 5.12
CA LYS A 250 -15.63 -9.49 4.57
C LYS A 250 -16.16 -8.22 5.24
N VAL A 251 -16.92 -7.43 4.50
CA VAL A 251 -17.49 -6.17 4.97
C VAL A 251 -19.01 -6.18 4.83
N LYS A 252 -19.69 -5.53 5.77
CA LYS A 252 -21.13 -5.28 5.66
C LYS A 252 -21.34 -4.04 4.78
N ILE A 253 -21.72 -4.24 3.51
CA ILE A 253 -21.87 -3.13 2.58
C ILE A 253 -23.22 -2.45 2.73
N LYS A 254 -23.20 -1.15 2.99
CA LYS A 254 -24.35 -0.27 3.06
C LYS A 254 -24.30 0.79 1.96
N ILE A 255 -25.24 0.71 1.02
CA ILE A 255 -25.40 1.74 -0.02
C ILE A 255 -26.18 2.89 0.57
N THR A 256 -25.59 4.08 0.64
CA THR A 256 -26.16 5.24 1.33
C THR A 256 -25.53 6.56 0.88
N ASN A 257 -26.23 7.66 1.09
CA ASN A 257 -25.70 9.02 0.97
C ASN A 257 -25.31 9.61 2.33
N GLN A 258 -25.47 8.85 3.42
CA GLN A 258 -25.17 9.31 4.78
C GLN A 258 -23.79 8.83 5.20
N PHE A 259 -22.88 9.76 5.40
CA PHE A 259 -21.50 9.55 5.84
C PHE A 259 -21.26 10.28 7.16
N ILE A 260 -20.37 9.73 7.98
CA ILE A 260 -19.98 10.37 9.24
C ILE A 260 -18.90 11.42 8.95
N GLN A 261 -19.13 12.62 9.38
CA GLN A 261 -18.16 13.72 9.29
C GLN A 261 -17.42 13.88 10.62
N ASN A 262 -16.16 14.25 10.56
CA ASN A 262 -15.39 14.66 11.71
C ASN A 262 -15.87 16.02 12.23
N HIS A 263 -15.40 16.43 13.41
CA HIS A 263 -15.71 17.74 14.01
C HIS A 263 -15.45 18.91 13.06
N ASP A 264 -14.50 18.78 12.15
CA ASP A 264 -14.13 19.78 11.15
C ASP A 264 -14.95 19.69 9.84
N GLY A 265 -16.00 18.87 9.80
CA GLY A 265 -16.83 18.66 8.61
C GLY A 265 -16.17 17.84 7.51
N LYS A 266 -14.97 17.31 7.74
CA LYS A 266 -14.26 16.45 6.76
C LYS A 266 -14.73 14.99 6.89
N LEU A 267 -14.72 14.30 5.75
CA LEU A 267 -14.98 12.87 5.69
C LEU A 267 -13.65 12.12 5.80
N SER A 268 -13.50 11.30 6.82
CA SER A 268 -12.42 10.31 6.91
C SER A 268 -12.83 9.04 6.17
N ALA A 269 -11.88 8.36 5.53
CA ALA A 269 -12.15 7.08 4.87
C ALA A 269 -12.42 5.95 5.88
N VAL A 270 -11.88 6.06 7.08
CA VAL A 270 -12.11 5.13 8.19
C VAL A 270 -12.60 5.91 9.41
N VAL A 271 -13.67 5.44 10.03
CA VAL A 271 -14.20 5.94 11.30
C VAL A 271 -14.23 4.79 12.28
N LYS A 272 -13.62 4.97 13.44
CA LYS A 272 -13.65 3.99 14.54
C LYS A 272 -14.68 4.43 15.59
N ILE A 273 -15.59 3.54 15.97
CA ILE A 273 -16.68 3.81 16.93
C ILE A 273 -16.62 2.81 18.09
#